data_fcf8058e9ab83e2ded015494a3a65b4a
#
_entry.id   fcf8058e9ab83e2ded015494a3a65b4a
#
_cell.length_a   1.000
_cell.length_b   1.000
_cell.length_c   1.000
_cell.angle_alpha   90.00
_cell.angle_beta   90.00
_cell.angle_gamma   90.00
#
_symmetry.space_group_name_H-M   'P 1'
#
loop_
_entity.id
_entity.type
_entity.pdbx_description
1 polymer ?
#
loop_
_entity_poly.entity_id
_entity_poly.type
_entity_poly.pdbx_seq_one_letter_code
_entity_poly.pdbx_strand_id
1 'polypeptide(L)'
;MLTDTPALVVTDFDRNQTGAVSFPQGWYLAGWAPIAADEQYLYAKGGMVSDDPARLDERRLLRLNPAADTVETVTTWDEYGGQLLGTWDGKLLLTRRVPGADCPEPVYAYYSVDNFNDLKPYLTETLCALDPATGSEIVLAEGAVYTFGPLRKLAGDALWWVDGTRLLRQPLGTDEVQTVAELPQEMTLDSVYDEDVFLLARQDERQVLYVYHLADGTLAESPLRCALKYEDNYVPIVCQAAPGMYLIIEGETAVTKTLTGTDGRQYNISSPVTQYALATRSAILDPSVPTTPVPPGIWRK
;
A
#
# COMPACT_ATOMS: atom_id res chain seq x y z
N MET A 1 18.11 -21.68 -15.14
CA MET A 1 17.47 -20.36 -15.11
C MET A 1 15.98 -20.61 -15.09
N LEU A 2 15.31 -20.35 -13.99
CA LEU A 2 13.85 -20.42 -13.95
C LEU A 2 13.36 -19.14 -14.63
N THR A 3 12.77 -19.29 -15.81
CA THR A 3 12.13 -18.19 -16.54
C THR A 3 10.69 -18.07 -16.05
N ASP A 4 10.49 -17.86 -14.75
CA ASP A 4 9.15 -17.57 -14.27
C ASP A 4 8.83 -16.12 -14.67
N THR A 5 7.89 -15.97 -15.59
CA THR A 5 7.33 -14.66 -15.91
C THR A 5 6.67 -14.13 -14.64
N PRO A 6 7.08 -12.96 -14.12
CA PRO A 6 6.44 -12.40 -12.94
C PRO A 6 4.94 -12.19 -13.22
N ALA A 7 4.12 -12.53 -12.25
CA ALA A 7 2.68 -12.36 -12.36
C ALA A 7 2.11 -11.75 -11.07
N LEU A 8 1.15 -10.84 -11.23
CA LEU A 8 0.32 -10.37 -10.14
C LEU A 8 -0.93 -11.25 -10.06
N VAL A 9 -1.18 -11.81 -8.90
CA VAL A 9 -2.39 -12.60 -8.66
C VAL A 9 -3.42 -11.72 -7.98
N VAL A 10 -4.63 -11.74 -8.52
CA VAL A 10 -5.76 -10.96 -8.05
C VAL A 10 -6.88 -11.91 -7.65
N THR A 11 -7.41 -11.75 -6.44
CA THR A 11 -8.55 -12.52 -5.96
C THR A 11 -9.74 -11.58 -5.75
N ASP A 12 -10.83 -11.88 -6.44
CA ASP A 12 -12.13 -11.26 -6.20
C ASP A 12 -12.86 -12.11 -5.15
N PHE A 13 -12.97 -11.59 -3.95
CA PHE A 13 -13.59 -12.30 -2.83
C PHE A 13 -15.10 -12.43 -2.97
N ASP A 14 -15.77 -11.47 -3.60
CA ASP A 14 -17.22 -11.50 -3.77
C ASP A 14 -17.64 -12.58 -4.76
N ARG A 15 -16.83 -12.77 -5.81
CA ARG A 15 -17.09 -13.76 -6.86
C ARG A 15 -16.34 -15.08 -6.64
N ASN A 16 -15.49 -15.14 -5.63
CA ASN A 16 -14.58 -16.27 -5.38
C ASN A 16 -13.77 -16.65 -6.64
N GLN A 17 -13.30 -15.65 -7.36
CA GLN A 17 -12.52 -15.78 -8.59
C GLN A 17 -11.10 -15.30 -8.37
N THR A 18 -10.14 -16.06 -8.89
CA THR A 18 -8.73 -15.68 -8.87
C THR A 18 -8.24 -15.60 -10.31
N GLY A 19 -7.67 -14.45 -10.65
CA GLY A 19 -7.00 -14.21 -11.92
C GLY A 19 -5.52 -13.92 -11.71
N ALA A 20 -4.77 -13.92 -12.79
CA ALA A 20 -3.37 -13.50 -12.78
C ALA A 20 -3.12 -12.55 -13.95
N VAL A 21 -2.27 -11.56 -13.73
CA VAL A 21 -1.79 -10.66 -14.77
C VAL A 21 -0.31 -10.94 -14.98
N SER A 22 0.03 -11.39 -16.19
CA SER A 22 1.40 -11.71 -16.58
C SER A 22 2.13 -10.45 -17.04
N PHE A 23 3.37 -10.25 -16.57
CA PHE A 23 4.17 -9.10 -16.96
C PHE A 23 5.01 -9.41 -18.18
N PRO A 24 5.13 -8.49 -19.15
CA PRO A 24 6.09 -8.61 -20.23
C PRO A 24 7.53 -8.78 -19.70
N GLN A 25 8.40 -9.38 -20.49
CA GLN A 25 9.80 -9.54 -20.11
C GLN A 25 10.43 -8.18 -19.78
N GLY A 26 11.16 -8.12 -18.67
CA GLY A 26 11.83 -6.91 -18.20
C GLY A 26 10.93 -5.93 -17.42
N TRP A 27 9.62 -6.19 -17.35
CA TRP A 27 8.73 -5.37 -16.55
C TRP A 27 8.64 -5.90 -15.10
N TYR A 28 8.44 -4.99 -14.16
CA TYR A 28 8.27 -5.35 -12.75
C TYR A 28 7.25 -4.43 -12.05
N LEU A 29 6.72 -4.90 -10.93
CA LEU A 29 5.99 -4.07 -9.98
C LEU A 29 6.93 -3.61 -8.86
N ALA A 30 6.76 -2.38 -8.43
CA ALA A 30 7.41 -1.90 -7.21
C ALA A 30 6.76 -2.58 -6.00
N GLY A 31 7.47 -3.51 -5.37
CA GLY A 31 6.94 -4.51 -4.44
C GLY A 31 6.22 -3.99 -3.18
N TRP A 32 6.33 -2.70 -2.87
CA TRP A 32 5.69 -2.04 -1.72
C TRP A 32 4.82 -0.86 -2.14
N ALA A 33 4.56 -0.71 -3.44
CA ALA A 33 3.76 0.39 -3.93
C ALA A 33 2.27 0.14 -3.68
N PRO A 34 1.50 1.13 -3.23
CA PRO A 34 0.07 1.02 -3.16
C PRO A 34 -0.51 0.73 -4.55
N ILE A 35 -1.59 -0.03 -4.56
CA ILE A 35 -2.39 -0.33 -5.75
C ILE A 35 -3.68 0.46 -5.63
N ALA A 36 -4.04 1.18 -6.69
CA ALA A 36 -5.35 1.77 -6.85
C ALA A 36 -6.20 0.90 -7.77
N ALA A 37 -7.51 0.98 -7.66
CA ALA A 37 -8.42 0.20 -8.48
C ALA A 37 -9.64 1.04 -8.89
N ASP A 38 -10.18 0.74 -10.06
CA ASP A 38 -11.52 1.08 -10.47
C ASP A 38 -12.32 -0.20 -10.79
N GLU A 39 -13.48 -0.07 -11.43
CA GLU A 39 -14.34 -1.21 -11.73
C GLU A 39 -13.71 -2.23 -12.70
N GLN A 40 -12.73 -1.82 -13.49
CA GLN A 40 -12.16 -2.62 -14.56
C GLN A 40 -10.67 -2.88 -14.43
N TYR A 41 -9.93 -1.95 -13.83
CA TYR A 41 -8.48 -1.94 -13.84
C TYR A 41 -7.89 -1.84 -12.44
N LEU A 42 -6.70 -2.40 -12.32
CA LEU A 42 -5.78 -2.12 -11.22
C LEU A 42 -4.68 -1.20 -11.72
N TYR A 43 -4.24 -0.29 -10.87
CA TYR A 43 -3.17 0.65 -11.16
C TYR A 43 -2.06 0.49 -10.13
N ALA A 44 -0.84 0.37 -10.61
CA ALA A 44 0.30 0.16 -9.73
C ALA A 44 1.56 0.85 -10.28
N LYS A 45 2.44 1.21 -9.37
CA LYS A 45 3.81 1.62 -9.74
C LYS A 45 4.61 0.40 -10.14
N GLY A 46 5.33 0.55 -11.21
CA GLY A 46 6.24 -0.47 -11.70
C GLY A 46 7.33 0.15 -12.55
N GLY A 47 7.91 -0.63 -13.41
CA GLY A 47 8.93 -0.16 -14.34
C GLY A 47 9.36 -1.21 -15.32
N MET A 48 10.32 -0.82 -16.12
CA MET A 48 11.03 -1.69 -17.05
C MET A 48 12.52 -1.65 -16.70
N VAL A 49 13.09 -2.83 -16.49
CA VAL A 49 14.53 -2.98 -16.22
C VAL A 49 15.30 -2.45 -17.42
N SER A 50 16.28 -1.59 -17.15
CA SER A 50 17.16 -1.07 -18.20
C SER A 50 18.12 -2.15 -18.68
N ASP A 51 18.26 -2.28 -19.99
CA ASP A 51 19.29 -3.15 -20.58
C ASP A 51 20.71 -2.58 -20.38
N ASP A 52 20.83 -1.29 -20.08
CA ASP A 52 22.09 -0.63 -19.77
C ASP A 52 22.25 -0.51 -18.25
N PRO A 53 23.22 -1.24 -17.64
CA PRO A 53 23.43 -1.19 -16.19
C PRO A 53 23.89 0.19 -15.66
N ALA A 54 24.25 1.11 -16.54
CA ALA A 54 24.61 2.49 -16.19
C ALA A 54 23.37 3.41 -16.17
N ARG A 55 22.20 2.93 -16.59
CA ARG A 55 20.96 3.69 -16.59
C ARG A 55 20.00 3.17 -15.53
N LEU A 56 19.17 4.05 -15.04
CA LEU A 56 18.06 3.69 -14.19
C LEU A 56 17.00 2.89 -14.97
N ASP A 57 16.31 2.04 -14.23
CA ASP A 57 15.07 1.45 -14.69
C ASP A 57 14.05 2.56 -15.01
N GLU A 58 13.35 2.40 -16.11
CA GLU A 58 12.27 3.31 -16.46
C GLU A 58 11.08 3.07 -15.51
N ARG A 59 10.73 4.07 -14.74
CA ARG A 59 9.58 4.01 -13.83
C ARG A 59 8.29 4.31 -14.57
N ARG A 60 7.27 3.51 -14.28
CA ARG A 60 5.96 3.57 -14.96
C ARG A 60 4.82 3.47 -13.97
N LEU A 61 3.75 4.17 -14.27
CA LEU A 61 2.43 3.89 -13.76
C LEU A 61 1.77 2.90 -14.70
N LEU A 62 1.46 1.72 -14.18
CA LEU A 62 0.92 0.61 -14.95
C LEU A 62 -0.58 0.50 -14.74
N ARG A 63 -1.31 0.15 -15.81
CA ARG A 63 -2.70 -0.25 -15.81
C ARG A 63 -2.76 -1.74 -16.11
N LEU A 64 -3.41 -2.51 -15.23
CA LEU A 64 -3.49 -3.96 -15.30
C LEU A 64 -4.96 -4.35 -15.46
N ASN A 65 -5.24 -5.22 -16.43
CA ASN A 65 -6.57 -5.79 -16.60
C ASN A 65 -6.53 -7.29 -16.29
N PRO A 66 -7.00 -7.70 -15.10
CA PRO A 66 -6.99 -9.12 -14.70
C PRO A 66 -7.89 -10.01 -15.57
N ALA A 67 -8.96 -9.44 -16.15
CA ALA A 67 -9.89 -10.19 -16.99
C ALA A 67 -9.33 -10.48 -18.39
N ALA A 68 -8.48 -9.58 -18.90
CA ALA A 68 -7.87 -9.68 -20.22
C ALA A 68 -6.39 -10.15 -20.19
N ASP A 69 -5.80 -10.33 -19.02
CA ASP A 69 -4.37 -10.62 -18.83
C ASP A 69 -3.48 -9.61 -19.58
N THR A 70 -3.74 -8.30 -19.39
CA THR A 70 -2.98 -7.24 -20.05
C THR A 70 -2.37 -6.26 -19.05
N VAL A 71 -1.18 -5.75 -19.41
CA VAL A 71 -0.46 -4.69 -18.72
C VAL A 71 -0.12 -3.60 -19.71
N GLU A 72 -0.46 -2.36 -19.36
CA GLU A 72 -0.21 -1.19 -20.18
C GLU A 72 0.45 -0.08 -19.36
N THR A 73 1.22 0.78 -20.00
CA THR A 73 1.74 2.00 -19.38
C THR A 73 0.71 3.11 -19.50
N VAL A 74 0.29 3.70 -18.38
CA VAL A 74 -0.53 4.91 -18.35
C VAL A 74 0.34 6.14 -18.58
N THR A 75 1.45 6.23 -17.86
CA THR A 75 2.42 7.33 -17.97
C THR A 75 3.77 6.89 -17.39
N THR A 76 4.82 7.62 -17.77
CA THR A 76 6.11 7.48 -17.10
C THR A 76 6.09 8.21 -15.76
N TRP A 77 6.82 7.68 -14.80
CA TRP A 77 7.02 8.32 -13.50
C TRP A 77 8.35 9.07 -13.54
N ASP A 78 8.38 10.25 -12.95
CA ASP A 78 9.60 11.04 -12.92
C ASP A 78 10.71 10.41 -12.04
N GLU A 79 11.93 10.89 -12.20
CA GLU A 79 13.11 10.39 -11.49
C GLU A 79 13.05 10.63 -9.98
N TYR A 80 12.34 11.67 -9.54
CA TYR A 80 12.21 12.04 -8.13
C TYR A 80 11.09 11.26 -7.43
N GLY A 81 10.34 10.49 -8.20
CA GLY A 81 9.28 9.62 -7.71
C GLY A 81 8.02 10.39 -7.35
N GLY A 82 7.21 9.78 -6.54
CA GLY A 82 5.90 10.23 -6.11
C GLY A 82 5.14 9.03 -5.54
N GLN A 83 3.89 9.24 -5.16
CA GLN A 83 3.03 8.19 -4.61
C GLN A 83 1.75 8.08 -5.41
N LEU A 84 1.30 6.85 -5.65
CA LEU A 84 -0.07 6.58 -6.05
C LEU A 84 -0.89 6.50 -4.76
N LEU A 85 -1.89 7.36 -4.63
CA LEU A 85 -2.69 7.45 -3.40
C LEU A 85 -4.00 6.67 -3.50
N GLY A 86 -4.55 6.54 -4.71
CA GLY A 86 -5.82 5.86 -4.96
C GLY A 86 -6.55 6.40 -6.18
N THR A 87 -7.88 6.27 -6.18
CA THR A 87 -8.77 6.81 -7.22
C THR A 87 -9.71 7.86 -6.62
N TRP A 88 -10.05 8.85 -7.42
CA TRP A 88 -11.00 9.89 -7.09
C TRP A 88 -11.69 10.42 -8.35
N ASP A 89 -13.01 10.41 -8.39
CA ASP A 89 -13.82 10.89 -9.51
C ASP A 89 -13.38 10.31 -10.87
N GLY A 90 -13.14 8.99 -10.90
CA GLY A 90 -12.67 8.27 -12.09
C GLY A 90 -11.23 8.58 -12.51
N LYS A 91 -10.47 9.34 -11.71
CA LYS A 91 -9.07 9.70 -11.94
C LYS A 91 -8.17 9.05 -10.91
N LEU A 92 -6.90 8.91 -11.25
CA LEU A 92 -5.87 8.46 -10.32
C LEU A 92 -5.34 9.65 -9.53
N LEU A 93 -5.36 9.56 -8.22
CA LEU A 93 -4.68 10.51 -7.35
C LEU A 93 -3.24 10.08 -7.14
N LEU A 94 -2.34 10.97 -7.42
CA LEU A 94 -0.92 10.74 -7.28
C LEU A 94 -0.19 12.02 -6.83
N THR A 95 0.96 11.83 -6.22
CA THR A 95 1.88 12.94 -6.00
C THR A 95 2.98 12.89 -7.04
N ARG A 96 3.41 14.08 -7.46
CA ARG A 96 4.61 14.27 -8.27
C ARG A 96 5.59 15.14 -7.53
N ARG A 97 6.87 14.88 -7.74
CA ARG A 97 7.95 15.70 -7.20
C ARG A 97 8.64 16.45 -8.31
N VAL A 98 8.57 17.76 -8.22
CA VAL A 98 9.15 18.65 -9.21
C VAL A 98 10.42 19.27 -8.62
N PRO A 99 11.59 19.06 -9.26
CA PRO A 99 12.83 19.67 -8.81
C PRO A 99 12.83 21.18 -9.09
N GLY A 100 13.28 21.97 -8.11
CA GLY A 100 13.61 23.38 -8.33
C GLY A 100 14.85 23.54 -9.20
N ALA A 101 15.11 24.76 -9.66
CA ALA A 101 16.23 25.05 -10.54
C ALA A 101 17.62 24.70 -9.97
N ASP A 102 17.75 24.75 -8.65
CA ASP A 102 19.00 24.46 -7.93
C ASP A 102 19.05 23.02 -7.39
N CYS A 103 18.13 22.15 -7.80
CA CYS A 103 18.12 20.77 -7.36
C CYS A 103 19.33 20.02 -7.91
N PRO A 104 20.17 19.43 -7.05
CA PRO A 104 21.27 18.60 -7.51
C PRO A 104 20.77 17.43 -8.36
N GLU A 105 21.56 17.02 -9.35
CA GLU A 105 21.27 15.78 -10.07
C GLU A 105 21.25 14.61 -9.09
N PRO A 106 20.24 13.73 -9.16
CA PRO A 106 20.18 12.59 -8.29
C PRO A 106 21.36 11.66 -8.55
N VAL A 107 22.06 11.26 -7.50
CA VAL A 107 23.12 10.26 -7.58
C VAL A 107 22.47 8.88 -7.62
N TYR A 108 22.46 8.29 -8.78
CA TYR A 108 21.59 7.20 -9.20
C TYR A 108 21.85 5.82 -8.63
N ALA A 109 22.87 5.60 -7.84
CA ALA A 109 23.12 4.23 -7.43
C ALA A 109 22.02 3.65 -6.51
N TYR A 110 21.44 4.44 -5.63
CA TYR A 110 20.35 4.03 -4.74
C TYR A 110 19.60 5.26 -4.26
N TYR A 111 18.28 5.31 -4.41
CA TYR A 111 17.44 6.14 -3.56
C TYR A 111 17.49 5.55 -2.14
N SER A 112 18.60 5.74 -1.45
CA SER A 112 18.64 5.56 -0.03
C SER A 112 17.83 6.69 0.61
N VAL A 113 17.29 6.44 1.78
CA VAL A 113 16.59 7.46 2.60
C VAL A 113 17.47 8.71 2.77
N ASP A 114 18.78 8.52 2.85
CA ASP A 114 19.76 9.60 3.00
C ASP A 114 19.82 10.51 1.76
N ASN A 115 19.92 9.93 0.56
CA ASN A 115 19.93 10.73 -0.69
C ASN A 115 18.62 11.50 -0.90
N PHE A 116 17.50 10.93 -0.48
CA PHE A 116 16.22 11.63 -0.59
C PHE A 116 16.13 12.81 0.40
N ASN A 117 16.59 12.64 1.62
CA ASN A 117 16.62 13.74 2.60
C ASN A 117 17.47 14.92 2.11
N ASP A 118 18.57 14.64 1.41
CA ASP A 118 19.41 15.68 0.82
C ASP A 118 18.70 16.42 -0.32
N LEU A 119 17.85 15.75 -1.09
CA LEU A 119 17.10 16.34 -2.19
C LEU A 119 15.81 17.03 -1.74
N LYS A 120 15.22 16.60 -0.62
CA LYS A 120 13.94 17.11 -0.10
C LYS A 120 13.82 18.65 -0.07
N PRO A 121 14.84 19.43 0.32
CA PRO A 121 14.75 20.89 0.33
C PRO A 121 14.59 21.51 -1.05
N TYR A 122 14.93 20.79 -2.11
CA TYR A 122 14.92 21.25 -3.50
C TYR A 122 13.70 20.77 -4.27
N LEU A 123 12.85 19.93 -3.66
CA LEU A 123 11.70 19.31 -4.32
C LEU A 123 10.41 20.00 -3.87
N THR A 124 9.54 20.30 -4.83
CA THR A 124 8.15 20.63 -4.59
C THR A 124 7.29 19.40 -4.90
N GLU A 125 6.45 18.99 -3.99
CA GLU A 125 5.50 17.91 -4.23
C GLU A 125 4.14 18.50 -4.59
N THR A 126 3.55 18.00 -5.68
CA THR A 126 2.21 18.37 -6.13
C THR A 126 1.28 17.18 -5.98
N LEU A 127 0.05 17.42 -5.55
CA LEU A 127 -1.05 16.47 -5.61
C LEU A 127 -1.76 16.64 -6.95
N CYS A 128 -1.85 15.57 -7.71
CA CYS A 128 -2.41 15.58 -9.05
C CYS A 128 -3.55 14.56 -9.20
N ALA A 129 -4.52 14.88 -10.04
CA ALA A 129 -5.51 13.94 -10.54
C ALA A 129 -5.21 13.64 -12.02
N LEU A 130 -4.86 12.38 -12.32
CA LEU A 130 -4.51 11.90 -13.66
C LEU A 130 -5.68 11.11 -14.23
N ASP A 131 -6.16 11.50 -15.40
CA ASP A 131 -7.09 10.70 -16.19
C ASP A 131 -6.34 9.52 -16.83
N PRO A 132 -6.62 8.27 -16.45
CA PRO A 132 -5.88 7.12 -16.95
C PRO A 132 -6.21 6.77 -18.42
N ALA A 133 -7.29 7.32 -18.97
CA ALA A 133 -7.68 7.08 -20.37
C ALA A 133 -6.99 8.03 -21.34
N THR A 134 -6.82 9.29 -20.94
CA THR A 134 -6.25 10.33 -21.80
C THR A 134 -4.83 10.72 -21.45
N GLY A 135 -4.36 10.36 -20.24
CA GLY A 135 -3.08 10.79 -19.69
C GLY A 135 -3.06 12.27 -19.28
N SER A 136 -4.23 12.96 -19.32
CA SER A 136 -4.30 14.35 -18.87
C SER A 136 -4.25 14.46 -17.36
N GLU A 137 -3.54 15.47 -16.86
CA GLU A 137 -3.27 15.67 -15.45
C GLU A 137 -3.74 17.06 -14.99
N ILE A 138 -4.37 17.12 -13.83
CA ILE A 138 -4.81 18.34 -13.17
C ILE A 138 -4.11 18.43 -11.83
N VAL A 139 -3.42 19.55 -11.56
CA VAL A 139 -2.84 19.83 -10.25
C VAL A 139 -3.96 20.26 -9.30
N LEU A 140 -4.08 19.55 -8.18
CA LEU A 140 -5.06 19.82 -7.13
C LEU A 140 -4.48 20.63 -5.99
N ALA A 141 -3.19 20.45 -5.67
CA ALA A 141 -2.50 21.21 -4.64
C ALA A 141 -0.98 21.18 -4.87
N GLU A 142 -0.31 22.27 -4.48
CA GLU A 142 1.15 22.41 -4.53
C GLU A 142 1.73 22.68 -3.13
N GLY A 143 3.00 22.40 -2.95
CA GLY A 143 3.80 22.95 -1.85
C GLY A 143 4.02 22.03 -0.64
N ALA A 144 3.63 20.78 -0.67
CA ALA A 144 3.90 19.85 0.42
C ALA A 144 4.76 18.68 -0.03
N VAL A 145 5.83 18.40 0.70
CA VAL A 145 6.61 17.17 0.52
C VAL A 145 6.06 16.12 1.48
N TYR A 146 5.21 15.23 0.97
CA TYR A 146 4.47 14.27 1.77
C TYR A 146 5.22 12.97 2.10
N THR A 147 6.39 12.75 1.57
CA THR A 147 7.01 11.43 1.55
C THR A 147 7.64 10.99 2.85
N PHE A 148 7.98 11.90 3.75
CA PHE A 148 8.53 11.60 5.09
C PHE A 148 7.92 12.48 6.20
N GLY A 149 6.85 13.20 5.88
CA GLY A 149 5.92 13.71 6.87
C GLY A 149 4.91 12.63 7.27
N PRO A 150 3.91 12.96 8.07
CA PRO A 150 2.83 12.03 8.34
C PRO A 150 2.25 11.55 7.02
N LEU A 151 2.30 10.23 6.81
CA LEU A 151 1.80 9.61 5.59
C LEU A 151 0.34 9.98 5.42
N ARG A 152 0.01 10.70 4.35
CA ARG A 152 -1.37 11.00 4.03
C ARG A 152 -1.98 9.80 3.33
N LYS A 153 -3.14 9.39 3.80
CA LYS A 153 -3.93 8.30 3.22
C LYS A 153 -5.13 8.89 2.51
N LEU A 154 -5.41 8.41 1.31
CA LEU A 154 -6.67 8.70 0.65
C LEU A 154 -7.72 7.73 1.17
N ALA A 155 -8.84 8.28 1.63
CA ALA A 155 -10.03 7.49 1.95
C ALA A 155 -11.27 8.30 1.60
N GLY A 156 -12.15 7.71 0.78
CA GLY A 156 -13.30 8.39 0.23
C GLY A 156 -12.91 9.62 -0.60
N ASP A 157 -13.42 10.77 -0.21
CA ASP A 157 -13.20 12.06 -0.87
C ASP A 157 -12.17 12.94 -0.15
N ALA A 158 -11.33 12.39 0.71
CA ALA A 158 -10.43 13.17 1.55
C ALA A 158 -9.05 12.53 1.74
N LEU A 159 -8.08 13.39 2.02
CA LEU A 159 -6.77 13.01 2.55
C LEU A 159 -6.83 13.02 4.07
N TRP A 160 -6.25 11.99 4.67
CA TRP A 160 -6.19 11.78 6.11
C TRP A 160 -4.75 11.64 6.58
N TRP A 161 -4.42 12.22 7.72
CA TRP A 161 -3.11 12.05 8.37
C TRP A 161 -3.18 12.35 9.86
N VAL A 162 -2.14 11.99 10.57
CA VAL A 162 -1.93 12.40 11.96
C VAL A 162 -0.75 13.38 12.00
N ASP A 163 -0.92 14.48 12.73
CA ASP A 163 0.10 15.48 13.01
C ASP A 163 0.19 15.69 14.53
N GLY A 164 1.24 15.13 15.14
CA GLY A 164 1.36 15.06 16.60
C GLY A 164 0.25 14.21 17.20
N THR A 165 -0.63 14.86 17.95
CA THR A 165 -1.82 14.23 18.57
C THR A 165 -3.11 14.54 17.81
N ARG A 166 -3.05 15.13 16.62
CA ARG A 166 -4.25 15.49 15.87
C ARG A 166 -4.50 14.57 14.71
N LEU A 167 -5.68 13.96 14.66
CA LEU A 167 -6.19 13.30 13.48
C LEU A 167 -6.81 14.35 12.56
N LEU A 168 -6.28 14.49 11.37
CA LEU A 168 -6.61 15.52 10.40
C LEU A 168 -7.22 14.93 9.14
N ARG A 169 -8.15 15.68 8.55
CA ARG A 169 -8.80 15.38 7.27
C ARG A 169 -8.81 16.62 6.40
N GLN A 170 -8.53 16.45 5.11
CA GLN A 170 -8.65 17.48 4.09
C GLN A 170 -9.51 16.97 2.95
N PRO A 171 -10.72 17.51 2.72
CA PRO A 171 -11.52 17.16 1.56
C PRO A 171 -10.75 17.47 0.26
N LEU A 172 -10.85 16.61 -0.73
CA LEU A 172 -10.18 16.80 -2.01
C LEU A 172 -10.75 18.03 -2.73
N GLY A 173 -9.86 18.76 -3.40
CA GLY A 173 -10.23 19.99 -4.12
C GLY A 173 -10.46 21.20 -3.19
N THR A 174 -10.08 21.11 -1.92
CA THR A 174 -10.13 22.23 -0.97
C THR A 174 -8.79 22.37 -0.23
N ASP A 175 -8.51 23.57 0.27
CA ASP A 175 -7.36 23.82 1.16
C ASP A 175 -7.76 23.74 2.64
N GLU A 176 -9.03 23.37 2.92
CA GLU A 176 -9.57 23.34 4.28
C GLU A 176 -9.10 22.07 5.01
N VAL A 177 -8.30 22.24 6.05
CA VAL A 177 -7.87 21.16 6.95
C VAL A 177 -8.77 21.15 8.18
N GLN A 178 -9.37 20.00 8.44
CA GLN A 178 -10.28 19.77 9.56
C GLN A 178 -9.61 18.89 10.61
N THR A 179 -9.66 19.28 11.87
CA THR A 179 -9.31 18.39 12.99
C THR A 179 -10.51 17.49 13.28
N VAL A 180 -10.33 16.19 13.06
CA VAL A 180 -11.36 15.18 13.31
C VAL A 180 -11.37 14.78 14.78
N ALA A 181 -10.18 14.61 15.37
CA ALA A 181 -10.03 14.24 16.77
C ALA A 181 -8.69 14.72 17.35
N GLU A 182 -8.70 14.94 18.67
CA GLU A 182 -7.49 15.01 19.48
C GLU A 182 -7.23 13.62 20.08
N LEU A 183 -6.07 13.06 19.77
CA LEU A 183 -5.64 11.74 20.24
C LEU A 183 -4.95 11.87 21.61
N PRO A 184 -5.05 10.85 22.47
CA PRO A 184 -4.46 10.91 23.82
C PRO A 184 -2.92 10.86 23.83
N GLN A 185 -2.32 10.47 22.72
CA GLN A 185 -0.87 10.39 22.53
C GLN A 185 -0.53 10.47 21.03
N GLU A 186 0.74 10.60 20.71
CA GLU A 186 1.21 10.49 19.32
C GLU A 186 0.91 9.11 18.76
N MET A 187 0.29 9.10 17.59
CA MET A 187 -0.08 7.89 16.86
C MET A 187 0.28 8.04 15.39
N THR A 188 0.39 6.92 14.69
CA THR A 188 0.59 6.87 13.23
C THR A 188 -0.68 6.37 12.57
N LEU A 189 -1.09 7.02 11.49
CA LEU A 189 -2.23 6.57 10.71
C LEU A 189 -1.84 5.30 9.92
N ASP A 190 -2.54 4.20 10.20
CA ASP A 190 -2.38 2.94 9.45
C ASP A 190 -3.31 2.91 8.25
N SER A 191 -4.61 3.03 8.47
CA SER A 191 -5.61 3.00 7.39
C SER A 191 -6.90 3.72 7.80
N VAL A 192 -7.69 4.11 6.80
CA VAL A 192 -9.02 4.73 6.98
C VAL A 192 -9.99 4.00 6.07
N TYR A 193 -11.12 3.62 6.63
CA TYR A 193 -12.25 3.03 5.93
C TYR A 193 -13.53 3.75 6.34
N ASP A 194 -14.66 3.42 5.72
CA ASP A 194 -15.92 4.20 5.82
C ASP A 194 -16.27 4.73 7.21
N GLU A 195 -16.16 3.88 8.24
CA GLU A 195 -16.57 4.22 9.60
C GLU A 195 -15.41 4.17 10.61
N ASP A 196 -14.26 3.61 10.23
CA ASP A 196 -13.18 3.32 11.16
C ASP A 196 -11.83 3.85 10.66
N VAL A 197 -11.10 4.49 11.57
CA VAL A 197 -9.72 4.91 11.39
C VAL A 197 -8.83 4.01 12.24
N PHE A 198 -7.89 3.33 11.60
CA PHE A 198 -6.92 2.48 12.28
C PHE A 198 -5.63 3.26 12.53
N LEU A 199 -5.23 3.26 13.78
CA LEU A 199 -4.10 4.03 14.28
C LEU A 199 -3.12 3.12 15.01
N LEU A 200 -1.84 3.41 14.91
CA LEU A 200 -0.79 2.70 15.63
C LEU A 200 -0.14 3.62 16.65
N ALA A 201 -0.01 3.14 17.88
CA ALA A 201 0.77 3.78 18.90
C ALA A 201 1.91 2.87 19.36
N ARG A 202 3.00 3.47 19.82
CA ARG A 202 4.10 2.74 20.44
C ARG A 202 3.93 2.73 21.95
N GLN A 203 3.86 1.54 22.52
CA GLN A 203 3.81 1.31 23.95
C GLN A 203 4.89 0.31 24.34
N ASP A 204 5.79 0.66 25.23
CA ASP A 204 6.85 -0.23 25.77
C ASP A 204 7.57 -1.06 24.69
N GLU A 205 8.01 -0.40 23.62
CA GLU A 205 8.66 -0.99 22.44
C GLU A 205 7.76 -1.81 21.49
N ARG A 206 6.48 -1.95 21.79
CA ARG A 206 5.49 -2.62 20.94
C ARG A 206 4.64 -1.63 20.19
N GLN A 207 4.18 -2.04 19.02
CA GLN A 207 3.11 -1.33 18.32
C GLN A 207 1.76 -1.89 18.73
N VAL A 208 0.84 -0.99 19.03
CA VAL A 208 -0.53 -1.30 19.46
C VAL A 208 -1.50 -0.66 18.49
N LEU A 209 -2.46 -1.45 18.03
CA LEU A 209 -3.51 -0.99 17.14
C LEU A 209 -4.64 -0.36 17.95
N TYR A 210 -5.08 0.81 17.48
CA TYR A 210 -6.28 1.50 17.95
C TYR A 210 -7.28 1.65 16.83
N VAL A 211 -8.55 1.58 17.17
CA VAL A 211 -9.67 1.85 16.25
C VAL A 211 -10.38 3.11 16.74
N TYR A 212 -10.38 4.14 15.90
CA TYR A 212 -11.19 5.33 16.11
C TYR A 212 -12.45 5.24 15.25
N HIS A 213 -13.61 5.21 15.88
CA HIS A 213 -14.90 5.13 15.20
C HIS A 213 -15.43 6.53 14.88
N LEU A 214 -15.62 6.81 13.58
CA LEU A 214 -15.98 8.14 13.10
C LEU A 214 -17.38 8.60 13.52
N ALA A 215 -18.32 7.66 13.70
CA ALA A 215 -19.72 8.00 13.97
C ALA A 215 -19.93 8.55 15.39
N ASP A 216 -19.19 8.07 16.37
CA ASP A 216 -19.37 8.43 17.78
C ASP A 216 -18.11 9.02 18.45
N GLY A 217 -16.99 9.06 17.72
CA GLY A 217 -15.72 9.60 18.20
C GLY A 217 -15.04 8.72 19.25
N THR A 218 -15.40 7.45 19.36
CA THR A 218 -14.77 6.54 20.32
C THR A 218 -13.42 6.05 19.81
N LEU A 219 -12.42 6.03 20.68
CA LEU A 219 -11.10 5.43 20.44
C LEU A 219 -10.92 4.25 21.36
N ALA A 220 -10.65 3.07 20.80
CA ALA A 220 -10.46 1.85 21.56
C ALA A 220 -9.20 1.11 21.13
N GLU A 221 -8.48 0.54 22.09
CA GLU A 221 -7.33 -0.33 21.84
C GLU A 221 -7.78 -1.71 21.37
N SER A 222 -7.13 -2.24 20.33
CA SER A 222 -7.33 -3.62 19.92
C SER A 222 -6.49 -4.56 20.78
N PRO A 223 -7.11 -5.54 21.45
CA PRO A 223 -6.39 -6.57 22.20
C PRO A 223 -5.77 -7.64 21.29
N LEU A 224 -6.15 -7.68 20.01
CA LEU A 224 -5.66 -8.69 19.09
C LEU A 224 -4.16 -8.56 18.86
N ARG A 225 -3.49 -9.71 18.78
CA ARG A 225 -2.05 -9.79 18.47
C ARG A 225 -1.84 -10.78 17.34
N CYS A 226 -0.89 -10.45 16.47
CA CYS A 226 -0.49 -11.27 15.35
C CYS A 226 0.77 -12.05 15.71
N ALA A 227 0.71 -13.36 15.65
CA ALA A 227 1.88 -14.21 15.84
C ALA A 227 2.72 -14.26 14.56
N LEU A 228 3.51 -13.22 14.31
CA LEU A 228 4.57 -13.24 13.31
C LEU A 228 5.85 -13.83 13.94
N LYS A 229 6.67 -14.46 13.11
CA LYS A 229 7.80 -15.36 13.49
C LYS A 229 8.75 -14.86 14.58
N TYR A 230 8.80 -13.57 14.87
CA TYR A 230 9.78 -12.99 15.80
C TYR A 230 9.24 -12.03 16.85
N GLU A 231 7.96 -11.62 16.78
CA GLU A 231 7.41 -10.60 17.70
C GLU A 231 5.88 -10.73 17.85
N ASP A 232 5.39 -10.50 19.06
CA ASP A 232 3.97 -10.23 19.32
C ASP A 232 3.64 -8.82 18.81
N ASN A 233 3.23 -8.73 17.58
CA ASN A 233 2.84 -7.47 16.95
C ASN A 233 1.33 -7.24 17.00
N TYR A 234 0.93 -6.01 16.75
CA TYR A 234 -0.47 -5.69 16.43
C TYR A 234 -0.95 -6.50 15.22
N VAL A 235 -2.26 -6.66 15.11
CA VAL A 235 -2.86 -7.32 13.94
C VAL A 235 -2.90 -6.32 12.77
N PRO A 236 -2.16 -6.55 11.67
CA PRO A 236 -2.22 -5.67 10.51
C PRO A 236 -3.58 -5.76 9.80
N ILE A 237 -4.15 -4.60 9.48
CA ILE A 237 -5.34 -4.48 8.63
C ILE A 237 -4.87 -4.36 7.18
N VAL A 238 -5.25 -5.33 6.35
CA VAL A 238 -4.83 -5.37 4.94
C VAL A 238 -5.73 -4.50 4.07
N CYS A 239 -7.04 -4.68 4.21
CA CYS A 239 -8.05 -3.89 3.49
C CYS A 239 -9.43 -4.08 4.14
N GLN A 240 -10.35 -3.22 3.75
CA GLN A 240 -11.77 -3.45 4.00
C GLN A 240 -12.30 -4.43 2.95
N ALA A 241 -12.83 -5.56 3.39
CA ALA A 241 -13.39 -6.59 2.54
C ALA A 241 -14.88 -6.35 2.23
N ALA A 242 -15.60 -5.75 3.18
CA ALA A 242 -16.99 -5.30 3.06
C ALA A 242 -17.25 -4.23 4.13
N PRO A 243 -18.33 -3.45 4.09
CA PRO A 243 -18.68 -2.50 5.15
C PRO A 243 -18.61 -3.15 6.54
N GLY A 244 -17.79 -2.59 7.43
CA GLY A 244 -17.55 -3.12 8.78
C GLY A 244 -16.84 -4.47 8.87
N MET A 245 -16.29 -4.97 7.76
CA MET A 245 -15.53 -6.23 7.71
C MET A 245 -14.15 -5.99 7.09
N TYR A 246 -13.11 -6.48 7.73
CA TYR A 246 -11.71 -6.22 7.40
C TYR A 246 -10.96 -7.52 7.17
N LEU A 247 -10.08 -7.52 6.17
CA LEU A 247 -9.08 -8.57 5.99
C LEU A 247 -7.90 -8.25 6.89
N ILE A 248 -7.54 -9.18 7.75
CA ILE A 248 -6.45 -9.04 8.72
C ILE A 248 -5.41 -10.14 8.51
N ILE A 249 -4.19 -9.90 9.03
CA ILE A 249 -3.16 -10.92 9.16
C ILE A 249 -3.19 -11.45 10.59
N GLU A 250 -3.53 -12.75 10.76
CA GLU A 250 -3.53 -13.39 12.08
C GLU A 250 -2.15 -13.94 12.48
N GLY A 251 -1.31 -14.26 11.49
CA GLY A 251 0.01 -14.81 11.76
C GLY A 251 0.66 -15.44 10.55
N GLU A 252 1.66 -16.26 10.81
CA GLU A 252 2.38 -17.04 9.81
C GLU A 252 2.49 -18.51 10.24
N THR A 253 2.37 -19.42 9.28
CA THR A 253 2.70 -20.84 9.46
C THR A 253 3.89 -21.20 8.60
N ALA A 254 4.72 -22.13 9.08
CA ALA A 254 5.79 -22.68 8.27
C ALA A 254 5.28 -23.84 7.42
N VAL A 255 5.41 -23.74 6.11
CA VAL A 255 5.17 -24.85 5.19
C VAL A 255 6.49 -25.43 4.72
N THR A 256 6.74 -26.69 5.06
CA THR A 256 7.95 -27.39 4.62
C THR A 256 7.68 -28.17 3.34
N LYS A 257 8.47 -27.90 2.31
CA LYS A 257 8.49 -28.65 1.04
C LYS A 257 9.81 -29.39 0.91
N THR A 258 9.75 -30.65 0.52
CA THR A 258 10.94 -31.43 0.14
C THR A 258 11.16 -31.28 -1.35
N LEU A 259 12.29 -30.71 -1.72
CA LEU A 259 12.74 -30.57 -3.12
C LEU A 259 13.91 -31.53 -3.37
N THR A 260 13.94 -32.14 -4.54
CA THR A 260 15.11 -32.91 -4.99
C THR A 260 15.97 -31.99 -5.85
N GLY A 261 17.20 -31.76 -5.41
CA GLY A 261 18.18 -30.99 -6.17
C GLY A 261 18.65 -31.72 -7.42
N THR A 262 19.33 -30.99 -8.30
CA THR A 262 19.94 -31.55 -9.51
C THR A 262 21.06 -32.55 -9.20
N ASP A 263 21.57 -32.55 -7.96
CA ASP A 263 22.54 -33.52 -7.41
C ASP A 263 21.88 -34.78 -6.84
N GLY A 264 20.54 -34.92 -6.97
CA GLY A 264 19.75 -36.04 -6.44
C GLY A 264 19.52 -36.00 -4.93
N ARG A 265 19.99 -34.98 -4.22
CA ARG A 265 19.77 -34.84 -2.78
C ARG A 265 18.41 -34.20 -2.51
N GLN A 266 17.83 -34.61 -1.37
CA GLN A 266 16.59 -34.00 -0.88
C GLN A 266 16.91 -32.84 0.07
N TYR A 267 16.25 -31.70 -0.17
CA TYR A 267 16.33 -30.50 0.64
C TYR A 267 14.95 -30.16 1.20
N ASN A 268 14.88 -29.99 2.49
CA ASN A 268 13.67 -29.49 3.12
C ASN A 268 13.75 -27.97 3.20
N ILE A 269 12.91 -27.29 2.42
CA ILE A 269 12.79 -25.84 2.42
C ILE A 269 11.54 -25.48 3.20
N SER A 270 11.71 -24.74 4.29
CA SER A 270 10.60 -24.19 5.06
C SER A 270 10.37 -22.74 4.64
N SER A 271 9.17 -22.43 4.19
CA SER A 271 8.76 -21.07 3.81
C SER A 271 7.64 -20.62 4.73
N PRO A 272 7.67 -19.38 5.25
CA PRO A 272 6.54 -18.81 5.96
C PRO A 272 5.36 -18.61 4.99
N VAL A 273 4.16 -18.88 5.47
CA VAL A 273 2.91 -18.62 4.77
C VAL A 273 2.03 -17.77 5.68
N THR A 274 1.70 -16.58 5.22
CA THR A 274 0.84 -15.65 5.94
C THR A 274 -0.58 -16.19 6.05
N GLN A 275 -1.14 -16.13 7.25
CA GLN A 275 -2.51 -16.51 7.54
C GLN A 275 -3.37 -15.25 7.58
N TYR A 276 -4.45 -15.29 6.80
CA TYR A 276 -5.42 -14.20 6.72
C TYR A 276 -6.75 -14.64 7.33
N ALA A 277 -7.47 -13.67 7.88
CA ALA A 277 -8.84 -13.85 8.33
C ALA A 277 -9.69 -12.62 8.02
N LEU A 278 -11.00 -12.82 7.97
CA LEU A 278 -11.98 -11.74 7.99
C LEU A 278 -12.39 -11.46 9.44
N ALA A 279 -12.34 -10.20 9.83
CA ALA A 279 -12.70 -9.74 11.16
C ALA A 279 -13.70 -8.57 11.07
N THR A 280 -14.73 -8.60 11.88
CA THR A 280 -15.58 -7.43 12.12
C THR A 280 -14.87 -6.44 13.08
N ARG A 281 -15.33 -5.20 13.16
CA ARG A 281 -14.84 -4.26 14.20
C ARG A 281 -14.94 -4.87 15.59
N SER A 282 -16.06 -5.56 15.89
CA SER A 282 -16.24 -6.21 17.19
C SER A 282 -15.17 -7.29 17.43
N ALA A 283 -14.82 -8.08 16.41
CA ALA A 283 -13.76 -9.09 16.54
C ALA A 283 -12.36 -8.44 16.71
N ILE A 284 -12.13 -7.27 16.13
CA ILE A 284 -10.87 -6.53 16.32
C ILE A 284 -10.75 -5.99 17.76
N LEU A 285 -11.87 -5.60 18.36
CA LEU A 285 -11.91 -4.98 19.71
C LEU A 285 -12.17 -5.97 20.84
N ASP A 286 -12.65 -7.17 20.55
CA ASP A 286 -12.97 -8.21 21.55
C ASP A 286 -12.45 -9.58 21.06
N PRO A 287 -11.41 -10.13 21.71
CA PRO A 287 -10.83 -11.41 21.32
C PRO A 287 -11.77 -12.61 21.55
N SER A 288 -12.89 -12.43 22.25
CA SER A 288 -13.92 -13.48 22.38
C SER A 288 -14.82 -13.61 21.15
N VAL A 289 -14.83 -12.59 20.28
CA VAL A 289 -15.56 -12.62 19.01
C VAL A 289 -14.67 -13.29 17.95
N PRO A 290 -15.11 -14.40 17.34
CA PRO A 290 -14.27 -15.14 16.42
C PRO A 290 -14.06 -14.39 15.10
N THR A 291 -12.87 -14.54 14.54
CA THR A 291 -12.54 -14.22 13.16
C THR A 291 -12.94 -15.37 12.23
N THR A 292 -13.02 -15.10 10.94
CA THR A 292 -13.27 -16.11 9.92
C THR A 292 -12.00 -16.34 9.10
N PRO A 293 -11.30 -17.50 9.27
CA PRO A 293 -10.09 -17.77 8.51
C PRO A 293 -10.33 -17.73 7.00
N VAL A 294 -9.43 -17.08 6.27
CA VAL A 294 -9.42 -17.13 4.81
C VAL A 294 -8.53 -18.31 4.40
N PRO A 295 -9.09 -19.33 3.74
CA PRO A 295 -8.29 -20.48 3.34
C PRO A 295 -7.18 -20.02 2.38
N PRO A 296 -5.95 -20.57 2.51
CA PRO A 296 -4.88 -20.27 1.58
C PRO A 296 -5.34 -20.60 0.17
N GLY A 297 -5.20 -19.65 -0.74
CA GLY A 297 -5.58 -19.83 -2.13
C GLY A 297 -4.90 -21.09 -2.69
N ILE A 298 -5.69 -22.00 -3.26
CA ILE A 298 -5.13 -23.15 -3.96
C ILE A 298 -4.60 -22.62 -5.28
N TRP A 299 -3.28 -22.35 -5.31
CA TRP A 299 -2.58 -22.04 -6.55
C TRP A 299 -2.69 -23.26 -7.48
N ARG A 300 -3.65 -23.27 -8.38
CA ARG A 300 -3.64 -24.25 -9.48
C ARG A 300 -2.61 -23.79 -10.48
N LYS A 301 -1.60 -24.65 -10.68
CA LYS A 301 -0.62 -24.54 -11.78
C LYS A 301 -1.32 -24.58 -13.12
#